data_b11da300eeab106e967cbb1f52ba92fa
#
_entry.id   b11da300eeab106e967cbb1f52ba92fa
#
_cell.length_a   1.000
_cell.length_b   1.000
_cell.length_c   1.000
_cell.angle_alpha   90.00
_cell.angle_beta   90.00
_cell.angle_gamma   90.00
#
_symmetry.space_group_name_H-M   'P 1'
#
loop_
_entity.id
_entity.type
_entity.pdbx_description
1 polymer ?
#
loop_
_entity_poly.entity_id
_entity_poly.type
_entity_poly.pdbx_seq_one_letter_code
_entity_poly.pdbx_strand_id
1 'polypeptide(L)'
;MKKYSLLILFTFLFLGCEDFLDVNESLDNDERTTPNYMLPAILGNMAYAHYGQAETTVYITQYVTTEFGGSAVKDRWDYRGILRYGAWRRHYFDVAGNAHKMVGFAQEEGSQNYIGVGKVMYAYSFLTATDMFGDMPILDAFTGIYNPTYDAQDVVYAETEKWLDEGIEALKKASITDRLMTSSEDHIYQGDAAKWLSFAYAIKARMKLHTANFLGAYDQVLTYVDLAHENWAEPLFDYPSNADSDWHRNLWGPSRPSPQWDFAEIRNILNSSIHTDFFMHAMTLSGEHDPRLYELTTPGANGNYLSVPASTGRGALDIDDFAILYDGFWTRDDSPIVFITDEELFFIEAEAAFYQGNMERAYQAYLNGIQRNFQRLGIGGDFNAYRESQAVAQSASQLNIAHIMMQKYIALYMQPETWVDMRRYGYSNQAYPELQYPENALPLYEGRWIMRMPYDPQTEYIYNPNEIERLGARNDDWVVTPFWWIENSTLSNQ
;
A
#
# COMPACT_ATOMS: atom_id res chain seq x y z
N MET A 1 -13.44 -78.86 -9.19
CA MET A 1 -14.01 -77.80 -8.32
C MET A 1 -12.96 -76.79 -7.76
N LYS A 2 -11.75 -77.23 -7.37
CA LYS A 2 -10.72 -76.29 -6.82
C LYS A 2 -10.15 -75.22 -7.78
N LYS A 3 -10.21 -75.44 -9.09
CA LYS A 3 -9.71 -74.46 -10.07
C LYS A 3 -10.65 -73.27 -10.36
N TYR A 4 -11.92 -73.43 -10.16
CA TYR A 4 -12.90 -72.33 -10.37
C TYR A 4 -13.07 -71.44 -9.14
N SER A 5 -12.78 -71.93 -7.93
CA SER A 5 -12.78 -71.15 -6.71
C SER A 5 -11.65 -70.09 -6.70
N LEU A 6 -10.50 -70.36 -7.33
CA LEU A 6 -9.38 -69.43 -7.42
C LEU A 6 -9.65 -68.29 -8.42
N LEU A 7 -10.39 -68.59 -9.51
CA LEU A 7 -10.75 -67.60 -10.53
C LEU A 7 -11.81 -66.60 -10.00
N ILE A 8 -12.76 -67.09 -9.19
CA ILE A 8 -13.78 -66.21 -8.57
C ILE A 8 -13.16 -65.32 -7.48
N LEU A 9 -12.15 -65.79 -6.73
CA LEU A 9 -11.45 -64.97 -5.75
C LEU A 9 -10.60 -63.87 -6.42
N PHE A 10 -10.06 -64.12 -7.61
CA PHE A 10 -9.27 -63.13 -8.38
C PHE A 10 -10.16 -62.04 -9.03
N THR A 11 -11.41 -62.36 -9.36
CA THR A 11 -12.38 -61.40 -9.93
C THR A 11 -12.95 -60.43 -8.87
N PHE A 12 -13.02 -60.87 -7.60
CA PHE A 12 -13.43 -59.98 -6.51
C PHE A 12 -12.36 -58.99 -6.04
N LEU A 13 -11.08 -59.21 -6.41
CA LEU A 13 -9.99 -58.28 -6.08
C LEU A 13 -9.89 -57.10 -7.04
N PHE A 14 -10.64 -57.07 -8.14
CA PHE A 14 -10.68 -55.97 -9.08
C PHE A 14 -11.93 -55.08 -8.99
N LEU A 15 -12.87 -55.37 -8.09
CA LEU A 15 -14.11 -54.60 -7.92
C LEU A 15 -14.11 -53.68 -6.70
N GLY A 16 -12.99 -53.46 -6.09
CA GLY A 16 -12.96 -52.64 -4.90
C GLY A 16 -11.74 -51.78 -4.80
N CYS A 17 -11.64 -50.69 -5.56
CA CYS A 17 -10.67 -49.62 -5.30
C CYS A 17 -10.77 -48.42 -6.31
N GLU A 18 -11.95 -48.15 -6.91
CA GLU A 18 -12.08 -46.87 -7.60
C GLU A 18 -12.29 -45.75 -6.59
N ASP A 19 -13.07 -45.95 -5.54
CA ASP A 19 -13.30 -44.92 -4.47
C ASP A 19 -12.09 -44.78 -3.52
N PHE A 20 -11.17 -45.72 -3.44
CA PHE A 20 -9.99 -45.63 -2.55
C PHE A 20 -8.80 -44.91 -3.19
N LEU A 21 -8.80 -44.72 -4.52
CA LEU A 21 -7.77 -43.99 -5.25
C LEU A 21 -8.13 -42.54 -5.53
N ASP A 22 -9.32 -42.13 -5.21
CA ASP A 22 -9.75 -40.72 -5.26
C ASP A 22 -9.35 -39.99 -4.00
N VAL A 23 -8.06 -40.14 -3.64
CA VAL A 23 -7.45 -39.45 -2.45
C VAL A 23 -7.18 -37.98 -2.74
N ASN A 24 -7.50 -37.50 -3.93
CA ASN A 24 -7.28 -36.10 -4.33
C ASN A 24 -8.48 -35.19 -4.08
N GLU A 25 -9.63 -35.72 -3.74
CA GLU A 25 -10.72 -34.92 -3.17
C GLU A 25 -10.53 -34.90 -1.65
N SER A 26 -10.01 -33.79 -1.15
CA SER A 26 -10.02 -33.50 0.29
C SER A 26 -11.46 -33.38 0.73
N LEU A 27 -11.96 -34.38 1.44
CA LEU A 27 -13.31 -34.36 2.05
C LEU A 27 -13.47 -33.25 3.10
N ASP A 28 -12.39 -32.64 3.53
CA ASP A 28 -12.34 -31.55 4.50
C ASP A 28 -12.18 -30.15 3.84
N ASN A 29 -11.97 -30.07 2.54
CA ASN A 29 -11.97 -28.81 1.80
C ASN A 29 -13.26 -28.74 0.98
N ASP A 30 -14.22 -27.98 1.50
CA ASP A 30 -15.36 -27.54 0.71
C ASP A 30 -14.80 -26.69 -0.45
N GLU A 31 -14.66 -27.30 -1.64
CA GLU A 31 -14.16 -26.60 -2.84
C GLU A 31 -15.05 -25.41 -3.24
N ARG A 32 -16.23 -25.32 -2.67
CA ARG A 32 -17.22 -24.26 -2.84
C ARG A 32 -17.42 -23.48 -1.58
N THR A 33 -16.72 -22.37 -1.47
CA THR A 33 -17.08 -21.30 -0.56
C THR A 33 -17.93 -20.24 -1.31
N THR A 34 -18.69 -19.45 -0.59
CA THR A 34 -19.47 -18.36 -1.16
C THR A 34 -18.76 -17.02 -0.99
N PRO A 35 -19.02 -16.00 -1.84
CA PRO A 35 -18.34 -14.70 -1.80
C PRO A 35 -18.31 -14.06 -0.40
N ASN A 36 -19.37 -14.20 0.39
CA ASN A 36 -19.48 -13.62 1.71
C ASN A 36 -18.49 -14.18 2.75
N TYR A 37 -18.07 -15.43 2.62
CA TYR A 37 -17.03 -15.99 3.49
C TYR A 37 -15.62 -15.60 3.05
N MET A 38 -15.43 -15.22 1.78
CA MET A 38 -14.14 -14.81 1.27
C MET A 38 -13.81 -13.34 1.57
N LEU A 39 -14.82 -12.46 1.51
CA LEU A 39 -14.63 -11.01 1.58
C LEU A 39 -13.89 -10.55 2.86
N PRO A 40 -14.24 -10.98 4.09
CA PRO A 40 -13.54 -10.53 5.29
C PRO A 40 -12.04 -10.88 5.28
N ALA A 41 -11.69 -12.09 4.81
CA ALA A 41 -10.30 -12.51 4.71
C ALA A 41 -9.51 -11.70 3.67
N ILE A 42 -10.13 -11.36 2.55
CA ILE A 42 -9.51 -10.51 1.51
C ILE A 42 -9.23 -9.11 2.07
N LEU A 43 -10.21 -8.51 2.77
CA LEU A 43 -10.08 -7.18 3.38
C LEU A 43 -8.98 -7.14 4.46
N GLY A 44 -8.92 -8.14 5.32
CA GLY A 44 -7.86 -8.28 6.32
C GLY A 44 -6.47 -8.43 5.68
N ASN A 45 -6.35 -9.23 4.61
CA ASN A 45 -5.10 -9.36 3.87
C ASN A 45 -4.73 -8.06 3.13
N MET A 46 -5.70 -7.29 2.65
CA MET A 46 -5.48 -5.99 2.04
C MET A 46 -4.88 -4.98 3.05
N ALA A 47 -5.39 -4.95 4.28
CA ALA A 47 -4.81 -4.14 5.36
C ALA A 47 -3.38 -4.59 5.71
N TYR A 48 -3.14 -5.90 5.78
CA TYR A 48 -1.81 -6.44 6.02
C TYR A 48 -0.84 -6.12 4.87
N ALA A 49 -1.28 -6.20 3.61
CA ALA A 49 -0.48 -5.87 2.45
C ALA A 49 -0.07 -4.39 2.45
N HIS A 50 -1.01 -3.50 2.76
CA HIS A 50 -0.76 -2.07 2.89
C HIS A 50 0.30 -1.75 3.96
N TYR A 51 0.16 -2.34 5.16
CA TYR A 51 1.19 -2.24 6.20
C TYR A 51 2.56 -2.75 5.72
N GLY A 52 2.63 -3.94 5.14
CA GLY A 52 3.89 -4.55 4.69
C GLY A 52 4.63 -3.71 3.63
N GLN A 53 3.86 -3.04 2.77
CA GLN A 53 4.42 -2.07 1.82
C GLN A 53 4.93 -0.83 2.54
N ALA A 54 4.14 -0.25 3.44
CA ALA A 54 4.52 0.93 4.21
C ALA A 54 5.77 0.66 5.07
N GLU A 55 5.80 -0.47 5.81
CA GLU A 55 6.96 -0.88 6.61
C GLU A 55 8.26 -0.97 5.80
N THR A 56 8.16 -1.36 4.54
CA THR A 56 9.32 -1.45 3.65
C THR A 56 9.77 -0.08 3.17
N THR A 57 8.85 0.82 2.88
CA THR A 57 9.12 2.08 2.19
C THR A 57 9.45 3.26 3.10
N VAL A 58 9.10 3.23 4.39
CA VAL A 58 9.33 4.34 5.33
C VAL A 58 10.79 4.76 5.50
N TYR A 59 11.74 3.83 5.26
CA TYR A 59 13.18 4.14 5.26
C TYR A 59 13.63 4.82 3.97
N ILE A 60 12.99 4.50 2.84
CA ILE A 60 13.31 5.11 1.54
C ILE A 60 12.74 6.51 1.47
N THR A 61 11.52 6.69 2.00
CA THR A 61 10.85 7.99 2.09
C THR A 61 11.38 8.86 3.21
N GLN A 62 12.34 8.35 3.98
CA GLN A 62 13.02 9.04 5.07
C GLN A 62 12.08 9.59 6.15
N TYR A 63 10.96 8.92 6.43
CA TYR A 63 10.24 9.17 7.68
C TYR A 63 11.07 8.74 8.88
N VAL A 64 11.72 7.60 8.74
CA VAL A 64 12.55 7.01 9.79
C VAL A 64 13.87 6.46 9.23
N THR A 65 14.83 6.30 10.13
CA THR A 65 16.08 5.56 9.95
C THR A 65 16.26 4.66 11.16
N THR A 66 17.17 3.65 11.10
CA THR A 66 17.42 2.86 12.30
C THR A 66 18.35 3.61 13.25
N GLU A 67 18.26 3.32 14.55
CA GLU A 67 19.21 3.84 15.53
C GLU A 67 20.64 3.32 15.31
N PHE A 68 20.81 2.24 14.54
CA PHE A 68 22.09 1.55 14.31
C PHE A 68 22.86 2.06 13.09
N GLY A 69 22.24 2.86 12.24
CA GLY A 69 22.87 3.44 11.05
C GLY A 69 23.33 2.42 10.03
N GLY A 70 24.44 2.70 9.35
CA GLY A 70 24.97 1.91 8.24
C GLY A 70 25.33 0.44 8.55
N SER A 71 25.15 -0.03 9.79
CA SER A 71 25.20 -1.46 10.12
C SER A 71 23.90 -2.19 9.81
N ALA A 72 22.79 -1.48 9.72
CA ALA A 72 21.48 -2.04 9.45
C ALA A 72 21.22 -2.19 7.93
N VAL A 73 20.66 -3.32 7.53
CA VAL A 73 20.34 -3.63 6.12
C VAL A 73 19.40 -2.58 5.52
N LYS A 74 18.41 -2.11 6.29
CA LYS A 74 17.43 -1.11 5.85
C LYS A 74 18.06 0.25 5.58
N ASP A 75 18.98 0.70 6.42
CA ASP A 75 19.71 1.97 6.25
C ASP A 75 20.70 1.94 5.10
N ARG A 76 21.27 0.77 4.81
CA ARG A 76 22.11 0.57 3.63
C ARG A 76 21.34 0.42 2.33
N TRP A 77 20.01 0.35 2.41
CA TRP A 77 19.15 0.03 1.29
C TRP A 77 19.48 -1.32 0.62
N ASP A 78 20.05 -2.26 1.39
CA ASP A 78 20.38 -3.59 0.88
C ASP A 78 19.15 -4.49 0.84
N TYR A 79 18.26 -4.22 -0.12
CA TYR A 79 17.03 -4.99 -0.31
C TYR A 79 17.25 -6.33 -1.01
N ARG A 80 18.45 -6.59 -1.57
CA ARG A 80 18.78 -7.82 -2.32
C ARG A 80 18.66 -9.09 -1.49
N GLY A 81 18.92 -9.02 -0.20
CA GLY A 81 18.91 -10.15 0.73
C GLY A 81 17.70 -10.19 1.67
N ILE A 82 16.78 -9.24 1.60
CA ILE A 82 15.61 -9.22 2.46
C ILE A 82 14.58 -10.22 1.94
N LEU A 83 14.48 -11.36 2.60
CA LEU A 83 13.69 -12.52 2.20
C LEU A 83 12.19 -12.44 2.53
N ARG A 84 11.69 -11.31 3.05
CA ARG A 84 10.33 -11.22 3.61
C ARG A 84 9.54 -10.03 3.06
N TYR A 85 9.42 -9.96 1.75
CA TYR A 85 8.46 -9.03 1.19
C TYR A 85 7.07 -9.67 1.20
N GLY A 86 6.45 -9.67 2.38
CA GLY A 86 5.06 -10.02 2.51
C GLY A 86 4.14 -9.25 1.56
N ALA A 87 4.60 -8.08 1.06
CA ALA A 87 3.86 -7.28 0.09
C ALA A 87 3.59 -8.02 -1.22
N TRP A 88 4.59 -8.68 -1.87
CA TRP A 88 4.34 -9.44 -3.10
C TRP A 88 3.26 -10.51 -2.89
N ARG A 89 3.51 -11.41 -1.94
CA ARG A 89 2.57 -12.50 -1.65
C ARG A 89 1.19 -11.98 -1.29
N ARG A 90 1.12 -10.96 -0.41
CA ARG A 90 -0.15 -10.44 0.08
C ARG A 90 -0.97 -9.79 -1.03
N HIS A 91 -0.35 -8.93 -1.83
CA HIS A 91 -1.06 -8.30 -2.94
C HIS A 91 -1.42 -9.30 -4.02
N TYR A 92 -0.46 -10.10 -4.48
CA TYR A 92 -0.68 -10.98 -5.63
C TYR A 92 -1.56 -12.19 -5.30
N PHE A 93 -1.23 -12.96 -4.25
CA PHE A 93 -1.95 -14.19 -3.94
C PHE A 93 -3.10 -13.97 -2.96
N ASP A 94 -2.81 -13.35 -1.80
CA ASP A 94 -3.78 -13.34 -0.69
C ASP A 94 -4.92 -12.35 -0.96
N VAL A 95 -4.70 -11.25 -1.71
CA VAL A 95 -5.75 -10.31 -2.11
C VAL A 95 -6.20 -10.61 -3.54
N ALA A 96 -5.37 -10.38 -4.56
CA ALA A 96 -5.79 -10.46 -5.96
C ALA A 96 -6.26 -11.86 -6.35
N GLY A 97 -5.53 -12.93 -5.96
CA GLY A 97 -5.93 -14.31 -6.26
C GLY A 97 -7.26 -14.69 -5.64
N ASN A 98 -7.49 -14.33 -4.37
CA ASN A 98 -8.77 -14.58 -3.71
C ASN A 98 -9.88 -13.68 -4.23
N ALA A 99 -9.60 -12.42 -4.57
CA ALA A 99 -10.59 -11.53 -5.21
C ALA A 99 -11.02 -12.06 -6.59
N HIS A 100 -10.06 -12.54 -7.39
CA HIS A 100 -10.34 -13.20 -8.68
C HIS A 100 -11.28 -14.40 -8.51
N LYS A 101 -10.96 -15.29 -7.55
CA LYS A 101 -11.81 -16.46 -7.24
C LYS A 101 -13.19 -16.06 -6.74
N MET A 102 -13.26 -15.05 -5.85
CA MET A 102 -14.52 -14.51 -5.34
C MET A 102 -15.39 -13.93 -6.47
N VAL A 103 -14.81 -13.20 -7.42
CA VAL A 103 -15.51 -12.68 -8.59
C VAL A 103 -16.11 -13.82 -9.42
N GLY A 104 -15.38 -14.93 -9.62
CA GLY A 104 -15.92 -16.11 -10.32
C GLY A 104 -17.18 -16.66 -9.66
N PHE A 105 -17.16 -16.87 -8.35
CA PHE A 105 -18.33 -17.34 -7.60
C PHE A 105 -19.46 -16.32 -7.61
N ALA A 106 -19.16 -15.03 -7.51
CA ALA A 106 -20.16 -13.97 -7.58
C ALA A 106 -20.83 -13.88 -8.96
N GLN A 107 -20.10 -14.18 -10.05
CA GLN A 107 -20.65 -14.27 -11.40
C GLN A 107 -21.62 -15.45 -11.55
N GLU A 108 -21.28 -16.62 -10.99
CA GLU A 108 -22.18 -17.78 -10.95
C GLU A 108 -23.47 -17.51 -10.18
N GLU A 109 -23.38 -16.71 -9.09
CA GLU A 109 -24.53 -16.29 -8.29
C GLU A 109 -25.32 -15.11 -8.90
N GLY A 110 -24.72 -14.38 -9.84
CA GLY A 110 -25.28 -13.15 -10.41
C GLY A 110 -25.21 -11.93 -9.49
N SER A 111 -24.33 -11.94 -8.47
CA SER A 111 -24.22 -10.87 -7.49
C SER A 111 -23.34 -9.72 -7.97
N GLN A 112 -23.95 -8.62 -8.39
CA GLN A 112 -23.25 -7.43 -8.88
C GLN A 112 -22.42 -6.74 -7.77
N ASN A 113 -22.89 -6.78 -6.52
CA ASN A 113 -22.16 -6.23 -5.37
C ASN A 113 -20.80 -6.90 -5.21
N TYR A 114 -20.77 -8.24 -5.11
CA TYR A 114 -19.51 -8.98 -4.93
C TYR A 114 -18.63 -8.98 -6.18
N ILE A 115 -19.22 -8.96 -7.39
CA ILE A 115 -18.45 -8.77 -8.63
C ILE A 115 -17.73 -7.42 -8.59
N GLY A 116 -18.46 -6.35 -8.26
CA GLY A 116 -17.91 -5.00 -8.25
C GLY A 116 -16.80 -4.83 -7.21
N VAL A 117 -17.06 -5.22 -5.97
CA VAL A 117 -16.09 -5.11 -4.87
C VAL A 117 -14.85 -5.98 -5.14
N GLY A 118 -15.04 -7.21 -5.60
CA GLY A 118 -13.93 -8.10 -5.93
C GLY A 118 -13.03 -7.53 -7.02
N LYS A 119 -13.62 -6.93 -8.06
CA LYS A 119 -12.85 -6.27 -9.13
C LYS A 119 -12.11 -5.02 -8.66
N VAL A 120 -12.69 -4.23 -7.77
CA VAL A 120 -12.03 -3.05 -7.17
C VAL A 120 -10.84 -3.48 -6.31
N MET A 121 -10.99 -4.51 -5.47
CA MET A 121 -9.89 -5.02 -4.65
C MET A 121 -8.78 -5.65 -5.49
N TYR A 122 -9.14 -6.40 -6.55
CA TYR A 122 -8.18 -6.93 -7.50
C TYR A 122 -7.34 -5.81 -8.13
N ALA A 123 -8.02 -4.78 -8.65
CA ALA A 123 -7.36 -3.66 -9.30
C ALA A 123 -6.48 -2.85 -8.32
N TYR A 124 -6.96 -2.55 -7.11
CA TYR A 124 -6.16 -1.91 -6.07
C TYR A 124 -4.88 -2.70 -5.80
N SER A 125 -5.01 -4.01 -5.68
CA SER A 125 -3.90 -4.88 -5.34
C SER A 125 -2.85 -4.96 -6.45
N PHE A 126 -3.27 -5.06 -7.71
CA PHE A 126 -2.37 -5.05 -8.86
C PHE A 126 -1.69 -3.70 -9.06
N LEU A 127 -2.42 -2.59 -8.93
CA LEU A 127 -1.84 -1.24 -8.98
C LEU A 127 -0.73 -1.10 -7.94
N THR A 128 -1.05 -1.42 -6.70
CA THR A 128 -0.11 -1.30 -5.58
C THR A 128 1.12 -2.21 -5.76
N ALA A 129 0.91 -3.45 -6.23
CA ALA A 129 2.00 -4.39 -6.46
C ALA A 129 2.90 -3.94 -7.63
N THR A 130 2.32 -3.54 -8.76
CA THR A 130 3.13 -3.10 -9.91
C THR A 130 3.91 -1.82 -9.62
N ASP A 131 3.36 -0.94 -8.75
CA ASP A 131 4.07 0.25 -8.28
C ASP A 131 5.26 -0.06 -7.37
N MET A 132 5.31 -1.26 -6.76
CA MET A 132 6.49 -1.73 -6.02
C MET A 132 7.48 -2.49 -6.90
N PHE A 133 7.00 -3.38 -7.75
CA PHE A 133 7.81 -4.41 -8.39
C PHE A 133 8.03 -4.16 -9.90
N GLY A 134 7.17 -3.41 -10.56
CA GLY A 134 7.15 -3.21 -12.01
C GLY A 134 6.39 -4.32 -12.72
N ASP A 135 7.04 -4.99 -13.67
CA ASP A 135 6.46 -6.07 -14.48
C ASP A 135 5.97 -7.22 -13.60
N MET A 136 4.82 -7.79 -13.93
CA MET A 136 4.25 -8.90 -13.17
C MET A 136 3.20 -9.66 -13.99
N PRO A 137 2.94 -10.94 -13.68
CA PRO A 137 1.89 -11.66 -14.40
C PRO A 137 0.51 -11.05 -14.12
N ILE A 138 -0.22 -10.67 -15.17
CA ILE A 138 -1.61 -10.25 -15.07
C ILE A 138 -2.51 -10.95 -16.11
N LEU A 139 -2.06 -11.10 -17.34
CA LEU A 139 -2.84 -11.75 -18.40
C LEU A 139 -3.01 -13.26 -18.14
N ASP A 140 -1.93 -13.91 -17.69
CA ASP A 140 -1.91 -15.32 -17.34
C ASP A 140 -2.16 -15.58 -15.85
N ALA A 141 -2.42 -14.52 -15.05
CA ALA A 141 -2.61 -14.65 -13.62
C ALA A 141 -3.85 -15.50 -13.30
N PHE A 142 -3.67 -16.48 -12.40
CA PHE A 142 -4.74 -17.35 -11.87
C PHE A 142 -5.48 -18.18 -12.92
N THR A 143 -4.90 -18.38 -14.12
CA THR A 143 -5.45 -19.20 -15.20
C THR A 143 -5.08 -20.68 -15.10
N GLY A 144 -4.28 -21.07 -14.11
CA GLY A 144 -3.73 -22.42 -13.97
C GLY A 144 -2.41 -22.63 -14.69
N ILE A 145 -1.86 -21.61 -15.35
CA ILE A 145 -0.51 -21.65 -15.93
C ILE A 145 0.51 -21.63 -14.78
N TYR A 146 1.35 -22.66 -14.71
CA TYR A 146 2.29 -22.83 -13.60
C TYR A 146 3.40 -21.77 -13.58
N ASN A 147 3.93 -21.42 -14.75
CA ASN A 147 4.98 -20.42 -14.91
C ASN A 147 4.46 -19.30 -15.82
N PRO A 148 3.64 -18.37 -15.29
CA PRO A 148 3.08 -17.29 -16.11
C PRO A 148 4.17 -16.34 -16.58
N THR A 149 3.99 -15.78 -17.78
CA THR A 149 4.84 -14.71 -18.31
C THR A 149 4.62 -13.42 -17.51
N TYR A 150 5.69 -12.66 -17.28
CA TYR A 150 5.58 -11.33 -16.68
C TYR A 150 5.25 -10.31 -17.77
N ASP A 151 4.09 -9.72 -17.65
CA ASP A 151 3.65 -8.63 -18.52
C ASP A 151 4.36 -7.33 -18.15
N ALA A 152 4.67 -6.50 -19.15
CA ALA A 152 5.26 -5.20 -18.93
C ALA A 152 4.30 -4.29 -18.14
N GLN A 153 4.83 -3.35 -17.36
CA GLN A 153 4.04 -2.54 -16.43
C GLN A 153 2.92 -1.74 -17.11
N ASP A 154 3.10 -1.27 -18.33
CA ASP A 154 2.05 -0.59 -19.09
C ASP A 154 0.86 -1.51 -19.40
N VAL A 155 1.12 -2.79 -19.69
CA VAL A 155 0.07 -3.81 -19.85
C VAL A 155 -0.62 -4.08 -18.52
N VAL A 156 0.15 -4.16 -17.42
CA VAL A 156 -0.42 -4.32 -16.07
C VAL A 156 -1.34 -3.17 -15.73
N TYR A 157 -0.95 -1.92 -16.02
CA TYR A 157 -1.79 -0.75 -15.82
C TYR A 157 -3.07 -0.80 -16.66
N ALA A 158 -2.96 -1.15 -17.94
CA ALA A 158 -4.13 -1.25 -18.84
C ALA A 158 -5.15 -2.30 -18.39
N GLU A 159 -4.68 -3.48 -18.01
CA GLU A 159 -5.57 -4.55 -17.51
C GLU A 159 -6.15 -4.21 -16.13
N THR A 160 -5.37 -3.56 -15.26
CA THR A 160 -5.85 -3.06 -13.96
C THR A 160 -6.96 -2.03 -14.16
N GLU A 161 -6.80 -1.09 -15.10
CA GLU A 161 -7.85 -0.11 -15.42
C GLU A 161 -9.13 -0.79 -15.93
N LYS A 162 -8.99 -1.79 -16.77
CA LYS A 162 -10.13 -2.57 -17.29
C LYS A 162 -10.89 -3.29 -16.16
N TRP A 163 -10.18 -3.90 -15.20
CA TRP A 163 -10.81 -4.51 -14.04
C TRP A 163 -11.57 -3.48 -13.19
N LEU A 164 -10.98 -2.28 -13.03
CA LEU A 164 -11.64 -1.16 -12.34
C LEU A 164 -12.91 -0.73 -13.06
N ASP A 165 -12.87 -0.56 -14.38
CA ASP A 165 -14.02 -0.15 -15.19
C ASP A 165 -15.15 -1.19 -15.11
N GLU A 166 -14.81 -2.47 -15.21
CA GLU A 166 -15.78 -3.55 -15.05
C GLU A 166 -16.37 -3.59 -13.63
N GLY A 167 -15.55 -3.30 -12.60
CA GLY A 167 -16.00 -3.18 -11.21
C GLY A 167 -16.96 -2.02 -11.00
N ILE A 168 -16.65 -0.85 -11.57
CA ILE A 168 -17.51 0.33 -11.58
C ILE A 168 -18.85 0.02 -12.25
N GLU A 169 -18.84 -0.64 -13.40
CA GLU A 169 -20.08 -1.00 -14.11
C GLU A 169 -20.92 -2.03 -13.34
N ALA A 170 -20.30 -2.95 -12.61
CA ALA A 170 -21.01 -3.87 -11.73
C ALA A 170 -21.63 -3.13 -10.53
N LEU A 171 -20.88 -2.24 -9.87
CA LEU A 171 -21.38 -1.46 -8.73
C LEU A 171 -22.54 -0.54 -9.12
N LYS A 172 -22.53 0.06 -10.33
CA LYS A 172 -23.65 0.85 -10.86
C LYS A 172 -24.90 0.02 -11.07
N LYS A 173 -24.78 -1.28 -11.34
CA LYS A 173 -25.90 -2.22 -11.54
C LYS A 173 -26.32 -2.89 -10.24
N ALA A 174 -25.56 -2.74 -9.15
CA ALA A 174 -25.87 -3.32 -7.86
C ALA A 174 -27.26 -2.86 -7.41
N SER A 175 -28.10 -3.80 -6.99
CA SER A 175 -29.47 -3.54 -6.58
C SER A 175 -29.78 -4.20 -5.25
N ILE A 176 -30.86 -3.74 -4.62
CA ILE A 176 -31.35 -4.31 -3.37
C ILE A 176 -31.77 -5.79 -3.49
N THR A 177 -31.97 -6.29 -4.72
CA THR A 177 -32.29 -7.69 -4.98
C THR A 177 -31.05 -8.57 -5.13
N ASP A 178 -29.87 -7.99 -5.27
CA ASP A 178 -28.61 -8.71 -5.24
C ASP A 178 -28.31 -9.23 -3.84
N ARG A 179 -27.40 -10.21 -3.77
CA ARG A 179 -26.87 -10.63 -2.48
C ARG A 179 -26.11 -9.44 -1.86
N LEU A 180 -26.68 -8.91 -0.78
CA LEU A 180 -26.12 -7.77 -0.08
C LEU A 180 -24.95 -8.22 0.80
N MET A 181 -23.90 -7.42 0.81
CA MET A 181 -22.85 -7.49 1.84
C MET A 181 -23.38 -6.84 3.11
N THR A 182 -22.95 -7.36 4.25
CA THR A 182 -23.33 -6.85 5.57
C THR A 182 -22.10 -6.33 6.31
N SER A 183 -22.30 -5.66 7.43
CA SER A 183 -21.19 -5.20 8.27
C SER A 183 -20.29 -6.32 8.81
N SER A 184 -20.81 -7.55 8.89
CA SER A 184 -20.02 -8.73 9.27
C SER A 184 -19.16 -9.29 8.14
N GLU A 185 -19.45 -8.90 6.90
CA GLU A 185 -18.74 -9.34 5.70
C GLU A 185 -17.88 -8.20 5.12
N ASP A 186 -18.45 -7.02 5.01
CA ASP A 186 -17.78 -5.81 4.50
C ASP A 186 -17.40 -4.89 5.67
N HIS A 187 -16.19 -5.06 6.18
CA HIS A 187 -15.65 -4.26 7.28
C HIS A 187 -15.29 -2.82 6.87
N ILE A 188 -15.27 -2.50 5.56
CA ILE A 188 -14.92 -1.16 5.09
C ILE A 188 -16.16 -0.27 4.97
N TYR A 189 -17.18 -0.70 4.23
CA TYR A 189 -18.33 0.13 3.91
C TYR A 189 -19.69 -0.47 4.28
N GLN A 190 -19.67 -1.63 4.95
CA GLN A 190 -20.88 -2.29 5.45
C GLN A 190 -21.93 -2.58 4.35
N GLY A 191 -21.45 -2.86 3.14
CA GLY A 191 -22.28 -3.17 1.98
C GLY A 191 -22.74 -1.96 1.15
N ASP A 192 -22.24 -0.76 1.44
CA ASP A 192 -22.58 0.44 0.71
C ASP A 192 -21.88 0.51 -0.66
N ALA A 193 -22.60 0.10 -1.72
CA ALA A 193 -22.07 0.07 -3.08
C ALA A 193 -21.69 1.46 -3.62
N ALA A 194 -22.34 2.55 -3.14
CA ALA A 194 -22.01 3.91 -3.60
C ALA A 194 -20.64 4.37 -3.05
N LYS A 195 -20.29 3.97 -1.82
CA LYS A 195 -18.98 4.23 -1.25
C LYS A 195 -17.89 3.40 -1.95
N TRP A 196 -18.16 2.13 -2.25
CA TRP A 196 -17.26 1.30 -3.05
C TRP A 196 -17.02 1.90 -4.45
N LEU A 197 -18.06 2.48 -5.07
CA LEU A 197 -17.96 3.17 -6.35
C LEU A 197 -17.06 4.42 -6.24
N SER A 198 -17.23 5.21 -5.19
CA SER A 198 -16.35 6.38 -4.91
C SER A 198 -14.91 5.95 -4.68
N PHE A 199 -14.66 4.86 -3.95
CA PHE A 199 -13.31 4.30 -3.79
C PHE A 199 -12.70 3.85 -5.12
N ALA A 200 -13.48 3.20 -5.99
CA ALA A 200 -13.00 2.83 -7.32
C ALA A 200 -12.59 4.05 -8.15
N TYR A 201 -13.32 5.15 -8.08
CA TYR A 201 -12.94 6.41 -8.74
C TYR A 201 -11.69 7.04 -8.11
N ALA A 202 -11.53 6.97 -6.79
CA ALA A 202 -10.32 7.45 -6.12
C ALA A 202 -9.08 6.65 -6.55
N ILE A 203 -9.18 5.32 -6.70
CA ILE A 203 -8.11 4.48 -7.26
C ILE A 203 -7.80 4.91 -8.70
N LYS A 204 -8.82 5.18 -9.53
CA LYS A 204 -8.60 5.69 -10.90
C LYS A 204 -7.91 7.04 -10.90
N ALA A 205 -8.28 7.96 -10.02
CA ALA A 205 -7.62 9.26 -9.89
C ALA A 205 -6.14 9.09 -9.55
N ARG A 206 -5.80 8.26 -8.52
CA ARG A 206 -4.43 7.93 -8.14
C ARG A 206 -3.65 7.32 -9.31
N MET A 207 -4.20 6.27 -9.93
CA MET A 207 -3.59 5.58 -11.07
C MET A 207 -3.31 6.51 -12.24
N LYS A 208 -4.25 7.39 -12.60
CA LYS A 208 -4.06 8.38 -13.67
C LYS A 208 -3.02 9.43 -13.29
N LEU A 209 -2.95 9.84 -12.03
CA LEU A 209 -1.94 10.79 -11.56
C LEU A 209 -0.52 10.23 -11.74
N HIS A 210 -0.31 8.93 -11.53
CA HIS A 210 1.01 8.30 -11.69
C HIS A 210 1.58 8.50 -13.10
N THR A 211 0.72 8.58 -14.11
CA THR A 211 1.12 8.65 -15.53
C THR A 211 0.74 9.97 -16.21
N ALA A 212 0.03 10.87 -15.53
CA ALA A 212 -0.51 12.09 -16.12
C ALA A 212 0.56 13.01 -16.72
N ASN A 213 1.76 13.05 -16.14
CA ASN A 213 2.82 13.95 -16.58
C ASN A 213 3.33 13.66 -17.99
N PHE A 214 3.32 12.40 -18.46
CA PHE A 214 3.76 12.04 -19.81
C PHE A 214 2.60 11.63 -20.73
N LEU A 215 1.44 11.21 -20.19
CA LEU A 215 0.25 10.92 -20.99
C LEU A 215 -0.66 12.15 -21.19
N GLY A 216 -0.40 13.25 -20.48
CA GLY A 216 -1.21 14.47 -20.57
C GLY A 216 -2.62 14.30 -19.98
N ALA A 217 -2.80 13.44 -18.99
CA ALA A 217 -4.12 13.00 -18.52
C ALA A 217 -4.60 13.68 -17.23
N TYR A 218 -4.12 14.88 -16.90
CA TYR A 218 -4.53 15.59 -15.67
C TYR A 218 -6.02 15.95 -15.63
N ASP A 219 -6.66 16.15 -16.80
CA ASP A 219 -8.12 16.34 -16.91
C ASP A 219 -8.89 15.10 -16.46
N GLN A 220 -8.38 13.91 -16.79
CA GLN A 220 -8.97 12.65 -16.33
C GLN A 220 -8.80 12.47 -14.82
N VAL A 221 -7.65 12.85 -14.26
CA VAL A 221 -7.45 12.84 -12.81
C VAL A 221 -8.52 13.67 -12.12
N LEU A 222 -8.73 14.93 -12.55
CA LEU A 222 -9.73 15.81 -11.96
C LEU A 222 -11.15 15.28 -12.13
N THR A 223 -11.45 14.67 -13.28
CA THR A 223 -12.76 14.02 -13.51
C THR A 223 -13.01 12.90 -12.51
N TYR A 224 -12.01 12.04 -12.27
CA TYR A 224 -12.18 10.93 -11.32
C TYR A 224 -12.17 11.40 -9.86
N VAL A 225 -11.47 12.48 -9.53
CA VAL A 225 -11.57 13.13 -8.21
C VAL A 225 -12.99 13.65 -7.98
N ASP A 226 -13.58 14.35 -8.96
CA ASP A 226 -14.95 14.86 -8.84
C ASP A 226 -15.95 13.73 -8.61
N LEU A 227 -15.84 12.64 -9.38
CA LEU A 227 -16.68 11.44 -9.21
C LEU A 227 -16.46 10.73 -7.87
N ALA A 228 -15.22 10.70 -7.37
CA ALA A 228 -14.93 10.13 -6.06
C ALA A 228 -15.58 10.94 -4.93
N HIS A 229 -15.60 12.26 -5.01
CA HIS A 229 -16.20 13.11 -3.99
C HIS A 229 -17.73 13.01 -3.88
N GLU A 230 -18.44 12.48 -4.88
CA GLU A 230 -19.92 12.41 -4.85
C GLU A 230 -20.47 11.63 -3.64
N ASN A 231 -19.82 10.52 -3.25
CA ASN A 231 -20.23 9.68 -2.11
C ASN A 231 -19.01 9.27 -1.27
N TRP A 232 -18.05 10.16 -1.15
CA TRP A 232 -16.79 9.85 -0.51
C TRP A 232 -16.95 9.47 0.96
N ALA A 233 -16.40 8.34 1.29
CA ALA A 233 -16.04 7.92 2.64
C ALA A 233 -14.71 7.18 2.54
N GLU A 234 -13.85 7.38 3.50
CA GLU A 234 -12.53 6.75 3.45
C GLU A 234 -12.61 5.23 3.49
N PRO A 235 -11.86 4.54 2.62
CA PRO A 235 -11.71 3.10 2.67
C PRO A 235 -10.77 2.72 3.82
N LEU A 236 -11.32 2.51 5.00
CA LEU A 236 -10.56 2.20 6.19
C LEU A 236 -10.89 0.81 6.74
N PHE A 237 -9.88 0.15 7.26
CA PHE A 237 -9.99 -1.10 7.99
C PHE A 237 -9.73 -0.81 9.48
N ASP A 238 -10.79 -0.94 10.28
CA ASP A 238 -10.76 -0.64 11.71
C ASP A 238 -10.23 -1.80 12.55
N TYR A 239 -9.56 -1.45 13.64
CA TYR A 239 -9.15 -2.38 14.67
C TYR A 239 -9.87 -2.04 15.99
N PRO A 240 -10.41 -3.04 16.68
CA PRO A 240 -11.13 -2.78 17.94
C PRO A 240 -10.17 -2.40 19.07
N SER A 241 -10.53 -1.38 19.87
CA SER A 241 -9.72 -0.92 21.00
C SER A 241 -9.56 -1.94 22.14
N ASN A 242 -10.41 -2.98 22.17
CA ASN A 242 -10.38 -4.05 23.15
C ASN A 242 -9.97 -5.40 22.55
N ALA A 243 -9.14 -5.39 21.51
CA ALA A 243 -8.69 -6.60 20.87
C ALA A 243 -7.98 -7.54 21.86
N ASP A 244 -8.38 -8.80 21.85
CA ASP A 244 -7.88 -9.88 22.71
C ASP A 244 -6.76 -10.70 22.08
N SER A 245 -6.45 -10.45 20.82
CA SER A 245 -5.41 -11.16 20.07
C SER A 245 -4.65 -10.23 19.12
N ASP A 246 -3.43 -10.61 18.77
CA ASP A 246 -2.57 -9.90 17.80
C ASP A 246 -3.22 -9.71 16.44
N TRP A 247 -4.05 -10.65 16.02
CA TRP A 247 -4.69 -10.62 14.70
C TRP A 247 -5.75 -9.51 14.58
N HIS A 248 -6.19 -8.98 15.73
CA HIS A 248 -7.21 -7.95 15.82
C HIS A 248 -6.61 -6.58 16.17
N ARG A 249 -5.31 -6.39 16.02
CA ARG A 249 -4.60 -5.13 16.32
C ARG A 249 -3.90 -4.60 15.11
N ASN A 250 -3.78 -3.28 15.05
CA ASN A 250 -2.98 -2.63 14.01
C ASN A 250 -1.53 -3.13 14.07
N LEU A 251 -0.98 -3.46 12.91
CA LEU A 251 0.38 -3.98 12.80
C LEU A 251 1.46 -2.94 13.17
N TRP A 252 1.13 -1.67 13.13
CA TRP A 252 1.96 -0.57 13.64
C TRP A 252 1.89 -0.42 15.17
N GLY A 253 0.89 -0.98 15.81
CA GLY A 253 0.67 -0.88 17.25
C GLY A 253 1.78 -1.55 18.08
N PRO A 254 2.02 -1.06 19.32
CA PRO A 254 3.09 -1.53 20.18
C PRO A 254 2.83 -2.90 20.80
N SER A 255 1.55 -3.23 21.06
CA SER A 255 1.21 -4.42 21.83
C SER A 255 1.10 -5.65 20.95
N ARG A 256 2.02 -6.59 21.15
CA ARG A 256 1.98 -7.90 20.50
C ARG A 256 2.19 -8.98 21.53
N PRO A 257 1.10 -9.60 22.05
CA PRO A 257 1.23 -10.76 22.89
C PRO A 257 2.02 -11.84 22.17
N SER A 258 3.08 -12.34 22.78
CA SER A 258 3.82 -13.46 22.26
C SER A 258 3.21 -14.76 22.78
N PRO A 259 2.89 -15.74 21.92
CA PRO A 259 2.55 -17.09 22.37
C PRO A 259 3.67 -17.75 23.20
N GLN A 260 4.90 -17.21 23.11
CA GLN A 260 6.09 -17.73 23.79
C GLN A 260 6.44 -16.98 25.08
N TRP A 261 5.89 -15.78 25.28
CA TRP A 261 6.22 -14.90 26.38
C TRP A 261 4.97 -14.28 26.98
N ASP A 262 4.86 -14.25 28.29
CA ASP A 262 3.69 -13.68 28.99
C ASP A 262 3.66 -12.15 29.04
N PHE A 263 4.33 -11.47 28.08
CA PHE A 263 4.35 -10.01 28.02
C PHE A 263 4.18 -9.51 26.58
N ALA A 264 3.62 -8.30 26.46
CA ALA A 264 3.52 -7.60 25.19
C ALA A 264 4.92 -7.14 24.74
N GLU A 265 5.21 -7.34 23.46
CA GLU A 265 6.50 -7.02 22.85
C GLU A 265 6.28 -6.14 21.62
N ILE A 266 7.05 -5.08 21.47
CA ILE A 266 7.03 -4.27 20.26
C ILE A 266 7.76 -5.06 19.17
N ARG A 267 7.03 -5.52 18.15
CA ARG A 267 7.55 -6.41 17.11
C ARG A 267 7.71 -5.76 15.75
N ASN A 268 7.26 -4.53 15.60
CA ASN A 268 7.45 -3.80 14.36
C ASN A 268 8.77 -3.02 14.37
N ILE A 269 9.10 -2.44 13.22
CA ILE A 269 10.34 -1.70 13.01
C ILE A 269 10.51 -0.47 13.89
N LEU A 270 9.41 0.06 14.46
CA LEU A 270 9.43 1.30 15.24
C LEU A 270 10.22 1.17 16.54
N ASN A 271 10.39 -0.07 17.04
CA ASN A 271 11.17 -0.35 18.25
C ASN A 271 12.67 0.05 18.14
N SER A 272 13.19 0.11 16.91
CA SER A 272 14.60 0.42 16.65
C SER A 272 14.78 1.53 15.60
N SER A 273 13.75 2.33 15.39
CA SER A 273 13.73 3.42 14.42
C SER A 273 13.66 4.77 15.12
N ILE A 274 14.24 5.77 14.49
CA ILE A 274 14.26 7.17 14.91
C ILE A 274 13.92 8.05 13.69
N HIS A 275 13.45 9.28 13.92
CA HIS A 275 13.17 10.20 12.83
C HIS A 275 14.45 10.65 12.10
N THR A 276 14.30 10.88 10.80
CA THR A 276 15.36 11.50 9.98
C THR A 276 15.31 13.02 10.05
N ASP A 277 16.42 13.66 9.70
CA ASP A 277 16.48 15.12 9.55
C ASP A 277 15.51 15.63 8.48
N PHE A 278 15.29 14.87 7.41
CA PHE A 278 14.33 15.25 6.37
C PHE A 278 12.88 15.31 6.90
N PHE A 279 12.46 14.30 7.67
CA PHE A 279 11.14 14.35 8.30
C PHE A 279 11.02 15.52 9.28
N MET A 280 12.03 15.72 10.14
CA MET A 280 12.02 16.83 11.08
C MET A 280 12.10 18.21 10.40
N HIS A 281 12.79 18.32 9.26
CA HIS A 281 12.72 19.51 8.42
C HIS A 281 11.27 19.78 7.97
N ALA A 282 10.58 18.74 7.46
CA ALA A 282 9.16 18.89 7.08
C ALA A 282 8.28 19.33 8.27
N MET A 283 8.56 18.84 9.48
CA MET A 283 7.84 19.20 10.70
C MET A 283 8.27 20.52 11.33
N THR A 284 9.16 21.29 10.70
CA THR A 284 9.63 22.59 11.17
C THR A 284 9.54 23.70 10.11
N LEU A 285 8.82 23.48 9.02
CA LEU A 285 8.63 24.44 7.93
C LEU A 285 8.04 25.78 8.38
N SER A 286 7.26 25.78 9.45
CA SER A 286 6.68 27.00 10.05
C SER A 286 7.69 27.86 10.82
N GLY A 287 8.88 27.34 11.10
CA GLY A 287 9.89 27.92 12.00
C GLY A 287 9.79 27.41 13.44
N GLU A 288 8.73 26.68 13.76
CA GLU A 288 8.48 25.97 15.01
C GLU A 288 8.05 24.54 14.68
N HIS A 289 7.91 23.66 15.68
CA HIS A 289 7.38 22.33 15.46
C HIS A 289 5.94 22.43 14.96
N ASP A 290 5.66 21.71 13.87
CA ASP A 290 4.30 21.55 13.35
C ASP A 290 3.42 20.89 14.43
N PRO A 291 2.22 21.41 14.73
CA PRO A 291 1.33 20.80 15.73
C PRO A 291 1.02 19.33 15.49
N ARG A 292 1.04 18.88 14.25
CA ARG A 292 0.82 17.47 13.87
C ARG A 292 1.88 16.52 14.41
N LEU A 293 3.10 17.01 14.68
CA LEU A 293 4.19 16.19 15.24
C LEU A 293 3.78 15.56 16.57
N TYR A 294 3.07 16.31 17.41
CA TYR A 294 2.67 15.87 18.75
C TYR A 294 1.54 14.83 18.74
N GLU A 295 0.82 14.71 17.62
CA GLU A 295 -0.20 13.69 17.42
C GLU A 295 0.37 12.44 16.71
N LEU A 296 1.40 12.63 15.90
CA LEU A 296 2.04 11.53 15.16
C LEU A 296 3.01 10.73 16.04
N THR A 297 3.66 11.39 17.01
CA THR A 297 4.65 10.78 17.90
C THR A 297 4.70 11.50 19.25
N THR A 298 5.30 10.89 20.24
CA THR A 298 5.54 11.53 21.55
C THR A 298 7.02 11.91 21.69
N PRO A 299 7.35 12.94 22.51
CA PRO A 299 8.76 13.28 22.76
C PRO A 299 9.51 12.13 23.42
N GLY A 300 10.81 12.07 23.23
CA GLY A 300 11.68 11.18 23.99
C GLY A 300 11.59 11.43 25.49
N ALA A 301 12.11 10.53 26.32
CA ALA A 301 12.03 10.62 27.78
C ALA A 301 12.62 11.92 28.33
N ASN A 302 13.60 12.53 27.64
CA ASN A 302 14.18 13.83 27.97
C ASN A 302 13.36 15.03 27.46
N GLY A 303 12.20 14.78 26.81
CA GLY A 303 11.31 15.82 26.29
C GLY A 303 11.72 16.37 24.91
N ASN A 304 12.66 15.75 24.22
CA ASN A 304 13.22 16.17 22.95
C ASN A 304 12.64 15.39 21.75
N TYR A 305 12.89 15.96 20.55
CA TYR A 305 12.55 15.37 19.24
C TYR A 305 13.81 15.40 18.35
N LEU A 306 14.92 14.79 18.83
CA LEU A 306 16.12 14.72 18.02
C LEU A 306 15.88 13.89 16.74
N SER A 307 16.64 14.23 15.72
CA SER A 307 16.72 13.52 14.46
C SER A 307 18.17 13.35 14.01
N VAL A 308 18.39 12.54 13.00
CA VAL A 308 19.72 12.34 12.39
C VAL A 308 19.57 12.24 10.86
N PRO A 309 20.63 12.49 10.09
CA PRO A 309 20.60 12.20 8.65
C PRO A 309 20.24 10.73 8.40
N ALA A 310 19.49 10.46 7.33
CA ALA A 310 19.12 9.10 6.97
C ALA A 310 20.36 8.21 6.87
N SER A 311 20.28 7.00 7.40
CA SER A 311 21.33 5.96 7.43
C SER A 311 22.52 6.17 8.36
N THR A 312 22.60 7.28 9.11
CA THR A 312 23.74 7.53 9.98
C THR A 312 23.61 6.88 11.36
N GLY A 313 22.36 6.64 11.82
CA GLY A 313 22.09 6.16 13.18
C GLY A 313 22.35 7.22 14.25
N ARG A 314 21.99 6.93 15.49
CA ARG A 314 22.15 7.88 16.60
C ARG A 314 23.58 8.06 17.13
N GLY A 315 24.49 7.16 16.76
CA GLY A 315 25.86 7.22 17.27
C GLY A 315 25.92 7.20 18.80
N ALA A 316 26.55 8.22 19.37
CA ALA A 316 26.67 8.41 20.83
C ALA A 316 25.54 9.25 21.46
N LEU A 317 24.55 9.68 20.66
CA LEU A 317 23.38 10.44 21.16
C LEU A 317 22.53 9.54 22.07
N ASP A 318 21.93 10.14 23.08
CA ASP A 318 21.05 9.43 24.01
C ASP A 318 19.74 9.07 23.31
N ILE A 319 19.31 7.82 23.39
CA ILE A 319 18.05 7.36 22.81
C ILE A 319 16.84 8.10 23.42
N ASP A 320 16.95 8.52 24.68
CA ASP A 320 15.90 9.25 25.39
C ASP A 320 15.66 10.68 24.86
N ASP A 321 16.51 11.17 23.96
CA ASP A 321 16.30 12.43 23.24
C ASP A 321 15.51 12.29 21.94
N PHE A 322 15.28 11.06 21.47
CA PHE A 322 14.53 10.79 20.24
C PHE A 322 13.07 10.51 20.53
N ALA A 323 12.20 10.91 19.57
CA ALA A 323 10.78 10.66 19.67
C ALA A 323 10.43 9.17 19.79
N ILE A 324 9.42 8.86 20.58
CA ILE A 324 8.78 7.55 20.63
C ILE A 324 7.82 7.46 19.43
N LEU A 325 8.05 6.52 18.53
CA LEU A 325 7.35 6.41 17.26
C LEU A 325 6.08 5.55 17.33
N TYR A 326 5.91 4.79 18.37
CA TYR A 326 4.68 4.02 18.65
C TYR A 326 3.79 4.82 19.59
N ASP A 327 2.50 4.50 19.60
CA ASP A 327 1.47 5.19 20.39
C ASP A 327 1.04 6.57 19.83
N GLY A 328 1.46 6.92 18.61
CA GLY A 328 0.94 8.06 17.86
C GLY A 328 -0.34 7.71 17.09
N PHE A 329 -0.95 8.71 16.44
CA PHE A 329 -2.24 8.54 15.75
C PHE A 329 -2.30 7.31 14.81
N TRP A 330 -1.25 7.03 14.03
CA TRP A 330 -1.19 5.90 13.11
C TRP A 330 -0.64 4.61 13.73
N THR A 331 -0.06 4.70 14.91
CA THR A 331 0.78 3.63 15.47
C THR A 331 0.25 3.07 16.80
N ARG A 332 -0.99 3.36 17.18
CA ARG A 332 -1.70 2.70 18.27
C ARG A 332 -2.26 1.34 17.81
N ASP A 333 -2.53 0.46 18.76
CA ASP A 333 -3.11 -0.85 18.51
C ASP A 333 -4.48 -0.79 17.82
N ASP A 334 -5.24 0.27 18.05
CA ASP A 334 -6.57 0.50 17.50
C ASP A 334 -6.60 1.53 16.35
N SER A 335 -5.44 1.98 15.88
CA SER A 335 -5.38 2.88 14.72
C SER A 335 -5.88 2.18 13.46
N PRO A 336 -6.69 2.84 12.59
CA PRO A 336 -7.14 2.23 11.35
C PRO A 336 -6.02 2.15 10.31
N ILE A 337 -6.12 1.19 9.40
CA ILE A 337 -5.41 1.24 8.11
C ILE A 337 -6.33 1.92 7.10
N VAL A 338 -5.87 2.98 6.46
CA VAL A 338 -6.62 3.74 5.44
C VAL A 338 -5.95 3.58 4.10
N PHE A 339 -6.67 3.06 3.09
CA PHE A 339 -6.09 2.72 1.79
C PHE A 339 -5.89 3.93 0.87
N ILE A 340 -6.78 4.91 0.95
CA ILE A 340 -6.66 6.25 0.39
C ILE A 340 -7.26 7.21 1.42
N THR A 341 -6.49 8.20 1.86
CA THR A 341 -6.97 9.17 2.84
C THR A 341 -7.73 10.32 2.16
N ASP A 342 -8.59 11.00 2.93
CA ASP A 342 -9.33 12.18 2.46
C ASP A 342 -8.35 13.28 2.01
N GLU A 343 -7.31 13.53 2.80
CA GLU A 343 -6.27 14.49 2.46
C GLU A 343 -5.47 14.09 1.21
N GLU A 344 -5.22 12.80 0.98
CA GLU A 344 -4.57 12.35 -0.25
C GLU A 344 -5.37 12.70 -1.49
N LEU A 345 -6.69 12.46 -1.45
CA LEU A 345 -7.57 12.77 -2.57
C LEU A 345 -7.54 14.28 -2.89
N PHE A 346 -7.52 15.16 -1.87
CA PHE A 346 -7.35 16.58 -2.07
C PHE A 346 -5.96 16.96 -2.61
N PHE A 347 -4.90 16.29 -2.20
CA PHE A 347 -3.56 16.53 -2.77
C PHE A 347 -3.43 16.01 -4.20
N ILE A 348 -4.09 14.91 -4.58
CA ILE A 348 -4.22 14.47 -5.97
C ILE A 348 -4.90 15.57 -6.81
N GLU A 349 -5.99 16.15 -6.30
CA GLU A 349 -6.68 17.28 -6.94
C GLU A 349 -5.76 18.50 -7.08
N ALA A 350 -5.07 18.88 -6.00
CA ALA A 350 -4.18 20.03 -5.99
C ALA A 350 -3.07 19.91 -7.02
N GLU A 351 -2.41 18.75 -7.09
CA GLU A 351 -1.34 18.47 -8.04
C GLU A 351 -1.85 18.49 -9.49
N ALA A 352 -2.95 17.81 -9.76
CA ALA A 352 -3.51 17.76 -11.11
C ALA A 352 -3.97 19.14 -11.61
N ALA A 353 -4.64 19.91 -10.75
CA ALA A 353 -5.07 21.26 -11.07
C ALA A 353 -3.89 22.22 -11.25
N PHE A 354 -2.81 22.06 -10.47
CA PHE A 354 -1.57 22.83 -10.61
C PHE A 354 -0.95 22.64 -12.00
N TYR A 355 -0.79 21.40 -12.44
CA TYR A 355 -0.21 21.12 -13.77
C TYR A 355 -1.15 21.47 -14.93
N GLN A 356 -2.46 21.55 -14.69
CA GLN A 356 -3.39 22.12 -15.68
C GLN A 356 -3.39 23.64 -15.72
N GLY A 357 -2.69 24.32 -14.81
CA GLY A 357 -2.70 25.77 -14.69
C GLY A 357 -3.96 26.35 -14.03
N ASN A 358 -4.83 25.51 -13.45
CA ASN A 358 -5.98 25.97 -12.66
C ASN A 358 -5.55 26.24 -11.22
N MET A 359 -4.80 27.34 -11.05
CA MET A 359 -4.14 27.64 -9.79
C MET A 359 -5.10 27.88 -8.63
N GLU A 360 -6.31 28.42 -8.90
CA GLU A 360 -7.31 28.62 -7.85
C GLU A 360 -7.84 27.28 -7.33
N ARG A 361 -8.20 26.34 -8.21
CA ARG A 361 -8.60 25.00 -7.80
C ARG A 361 -7.47 24.27 -7.07
N ALA A 362 -6.25 24.38 -7.58
CA ALA A 362 -5.06 23.81 -6.95
C ALA A 362 -4.86 24.31 -5.52
N TYR A 363 -4.99 25.62 -5.33
CA TYR A 363 -4.80 26.24 -4.03
C TYR A 363 -5.90 25.86 -3.02
N GLN A 364 -7.16 25.83 -3.45
CA GLN A 364 -8.27 25.42 -2.58
C GLN A 364 -8.13 23.94 -2.18
N ALA A 365 -7.83 23.06 -3.12
CA ALA A 365 -7.59 21.64 -2.84
C ALA A 365 -6.39 21.43 -1.90
N TYR A 366 -5.28 22.15 -2.12
CA TYR A 366 -4.11 22.16 -1.23
C TYR A 366 -4.48 22.55 0.21
N LEU A 367 -5.24 23.63 0.40
CA LEU A 367 -5.68 24.05 1.73
C LEU A 367 -6.63 23.02 2.37
N ASN A 368 -7.53 22.45 1.58
CA ASN A 368 -8.45 21.41 2.05
C ASN A 368 -7.67 20.17 2.53
N GLY A 369 -6.66 19.73 1.78
CA GLY A 369 -5.81 18.60 2.19
C GLY A 369 -5.13 18.82 3.54
N ILE A 370 -4.55 20.01 3.76
CA ILE A 370 -3.94 20.37 5.05
C ILE A 370 -5.02 20.38 6.14
N GLN A 371 -6.15 21.05 5.90
CA GLN A 371 -7.22 21.16 6.90
C GLN A 371 -7.78 19.80 7.29
N ARG A 372 -7.97 18.90 6.34
CA ARG A 372 -8.43 17.53 6.61
C ARG A 372 -7.44 16.74 7.45
N ASN A 373 -6.14 16.90 7.20
CA ASN A 373 -5.13 16.26 8.01
C ASN A 373 -5.14 16.77 9.47
N PHE A 374 -5.28 18.09 9.69
CA PHE A 374 -5.46 18.65 11.03
C PHE A 374 -6.74 18.12 11.72
N GLN A 375 -7.84 18.00 10.98
CA GLN A 375 -9.10 17.46 11.50
C GLN A 375 -8.96 15.97 11.88
N ARG A 376 -8.31 15.18 11.04
CA ARG A 376 -8.01 13.75 11.30
C ARG A 376 -7.26 13.56 12.61
N LEU A 377 -6.25 14.39 12.84
CA LEU A 377 -5.41 14.31 14.04
C LEU A 377 -6.08 14.93 15.29
N GLY A 378 -7.31 15.42 15.19
CA GLY A 378 -8.04 15.99 16.32
C GLY A 378 -7.65 17.42 16.70
N ILE A 379 -6.77 18.07 15.94
CA ILE A 379 -6.23 19.42 16.17
C ILE A 379 -6.76 20.44 15.15
N GLY A 380 -7.97 20.25 14.62
CA GLY A 380 -8.56 21.15 13.62
C GLY A 380 -8.64 22.62 14.04
N GLY A 381 -8.62 22.91 15.34
CA GLY A 381 -8.57 24.27 15.88
C GLY A 381 -7.27 25.03 15.56
N ASP A 382 -6.16 24.31 15.38
CA ASP A 382 -4.84 24.91 15.15
C ASP A 382 -4.59 25.23 13.67
N PHE A 383 -5.43 24.71 12.77
CA PHE A 383 -5.28 24.90 11.32
C PHE A 383 -5.21 26.37 10.91
N ASN A 384 -6.04 27.25 11.48
CA ASN A 384 -6.05 28.66 11.09
C ASN A 384 -4.72 29.37 11.42
N ALA A 385 -4.13 29.08 12.57
CA ALA A 385 -2.82 29.62 12.94
C ALA A 385 -1.72 29.04 12.04
N TYR A 386 -1.74 27.74 11.78
CA TYR A 386 -0.77 27.09 10.89
C TYR A 386 -0.86 27.60 9.46
N ARG A 387 -2.07 27.84 8.94
CA ARG A 387 -2.31 28.37 7.60
C ARG A 387 -1.65 29.72 7.37
N GLU A 388 -1.53 30.56 8.40
CA GLU A 388 -0.91 31.87 8.31
C GLU A 388 0.63 31.81 8.39
N SER A 389 1.21 30.63 8.67
CA SER A 389 2.66 30.44 8.76
C SER A 389 3.34 30.39 7.39
N GLN A 390 4.66 30.50 7.39
CA GLN A 390 5.49 30.36 6.18
C GLN A 390 5.49 28.95 5.58
N ALA A 391 5.00 27.93 6.30
CA ALA A 391 4.87 26.57 5.81
C ALA A 391 3.76 26.41 4.77
N VAL A 392 2.88 27.39 4.64
CA VAL A 392 1.70 27.32 3.77
C VAL A 392 1.73 28.47 2.76
N ALA A 393 1.50 28.15 1.47
CA ALA A 393 1.34 29.16 0.44
C ALA A 393 0.17 30.11 0.79
N GLN A 394 0.40 31.42 0.74
CA GLN A 394 -0.58 32.41 1.17
C GLN A 394 -1.57 32.81 0.08
N SER A 395 -1.35 32.40 -1.15
CA SER A 395 -2.23 32.62 -2.30
C SER A 395 -1.99 31.61 -3.42
N ALA A 396 -2.95 31.50 -4.33
CA ALA A 396 -2.81 30.66 -5.53
C ALA A 396 -1.58 31.05 -6.37
N SER A 397 -1.21 32.33 -6.43
CA SER A 397 -0.03 32.79 -7.19
C SER A 397 1.31 32.44 -6.54
N GLN A 398 1.33 32.13 -5.24
CA GLN A 398 2.53 31.70 -4.51
C GLN A 398 2.67 30.17 -4.45
N LEU A 399 1.59 29.44 -4.75
CA LEU A 399 1.60 27.98 -4.71
C LEU A 399 2.60 27.46 -5.73
N ASN A 400 3.45 26.55 -5.29
CA ASN A 400 4.39 25.80 -6.12
C ASN A 400 4.35 24.33 -5.75
N ILE A 401 5.07 23.50 -6.50
CA ILE A 401 5.02 22.05 -6.32
C ILE A 401 5.61 21.61 -4.97
N ALA A 402 6.63 22.30 -4.45
CA ALA A 402 7.17 21.97 -3.13
C ALA A 402 6.13 22.20 -2.01
N HIS A 403 5.31 23.25 -2.09
CA HIS A 403 4.22 23.45 -1.12
C HIS A 403 3.26 22.26 -1.13
N ILE A 404 2.85 21.78 -2.31
CA ILE A 404 1.93 20.65 -2.44
C ILE A 404 2.57 19.37 -1.90
N MET A 405 3.78 19.03 -2.38
CA MET A 405 4.40 17.76 -2.08
C MET A 405 4.90 17.64 -0.65
N MET A 406 5.39 18.73 -0.03
CA MET A 406 5.79 18.71 1.37
C MET A 406 4.58 18.57 2.30
N GLN A 407 3.47 19.23 2.02
CA GLN A 407 2.25 19.06 2.82
C GLN A 407 1.61 17.67 2.60
N LYS A 408 1.66 17.14 1.37
CA LYS A 408 1.26 15.75 1.08
C LYS A 408 2.14 14.76 1.82
N TYR A 409 3.46 14.97 1.85
CA TYR A 409 4.43 14.15 2.58
C TYR A 409 4.09 14.08 4.08
N ILE A 410 3.81 15.23 4.72
CA ILE A 410 3.40 15.28 6.13
C ILE A 410 2.07 14.54 6.34
N ALA A 411 1.08 14.80 5.50
CA ALA A 411 -0.26 14.21 5.61
C ALA A 411 -0.25 12.69 5.42
N LEU A 412 0.62 12.18 4.57
CA LEU A 412 0.80 10.76 4.28
C LEU A 412 1.89 10.10 5.14
N TYR A 413 2.08 10.57 6.36
CA TYR A 413 3.05 9.98 7.29
C TYR A 413 2.88 8.46 7.38
N MET A 414 3.96 7.72 7.08
CA MET A 414 4.01 6.26 7.02
C MET A 414 3.07 5.59 6.00
N GLN A 415 2.54 6.34 5.03
CA GLN A 415 1.74 5.75 3.94
C GLN A 415 2.63 5.33 2.76
N PRO A 416 2.35 4.20 2.10
CA PRO A 416 3.21 3.70 1.02
C PRO A 416 3.17 4.57 -0.24
N GLU A 417 2.08 5.31 -0.48
CA GLU A 417 1.93 6.20 -1.64
C GLU A 417 3.00 7.29 -1.70
N THR A 418 3.53 7.72 -0.56
CA THR A 418 4.64 8.67 -0.49
C THR A 418 5.85 8.22 -1.32
N TRP A 419 6.14 6.91 -1.35
CA TRP A 419 7.26 6.41 -2.16
C TRP A 419 6.96 6.46 -3.65
N VAL A 420 5.73 6.27 -4.07
CA VAL A 420 5.31 6.46 -5.47
C VAL A 420 5.51 7.93 -5.87
N ASP A 421 5.05 8.85 -5.04
CA ASP A 421 5.20 10.29 -5.28
C ASP A 421 6.67 10.71 -5.39
N MET A 422 7.54 10.28 -4.47
CA MET A 422 8.97 10.62 -4.53
C MET A 422 9.63 10.13 -5.82
N ARG A 423 9.28 8.92 -6.28
CA ARG A 423 9.81 8.36 -7.54
C ARG A 423 9.29 9.09 -8.76
N ARG A 424 8.01 9.51 -8.77
CA ARG A 424 7.44 10.31 -9.87
C ARG A 424 8.22 11.62 -10.08
N TYR A 425 8.68 12.22 -9.00
CA TYR A 425 9.51 13.44 -9.02
C TYR A 425 11.02 13.17 -9.04
N GLY A 426 11.45 11.93 -9.22
CA GLY A 426 12.87 11.56 -9.26
C GLY A 426 13.64 11.97 -8.00
N TYR A 427 12.97 12.02 -6.84
CA TYR A 427 13.53 12.52 -5.57
C TYR A 427 14.09 13.94 -5.65
N SER A 428 13.54 14.77 -6.53
CA SER A 428 13.99 16.13 -6.82
C SER A 428 13.83 17.06 -5.60
N ASN A 429 14.86 17.87 -5.34
CA ASN A 429 14.78 18.96 -4.35
C ASN A 429 13.79 20.08 -4.73
N GLN A 430 13.31 20.10 -5.97
CA GLN A 430 12.26 21.02 -6.37
C GLN A 430 10.89 20.63 -5.77
N ALA A 431 10.62 19.32 -5.65
CA ALA A 431 9.40 18.80 -5.01
C ALA A 431 9.60 18.55 -3.50
N TYR A 432 10.81 18.12 -3.12
CA TYR A 432 11.18 17.75 -1.76
C TYR A 432 12.46 18.51 -1.33
N PRO A 433 12.36 19.80 -0.98
CA PRO A 433 13.50 20.58 -0.51
C PRO A 433 14.19 19.89 0.67
N GLU A 434 15.54 19.95 0.70
CA GLU A 434 16.40 19.34 1.73
C GLU A 434 16.38 17.81 1.78
N LEU A 435 15.73 17.10 0.83
CA LEU A 435 15.87 15.66 0.71
C LEU A 435 17.31 15.32 0.29
N GLN A 436 18.00 14.50 1.08
CA GLN A 436 19.39 14.10 0.83
C GLN A 436 19.50 12.60 0.58
N TYR A 437 20.39 12.22 -0.34
CA TYR A 437 20.72 10.82 -0.55
C TYR A 437 21.40 10.23 0.71
N PRO A 438 21.01 9.04 1.20
CA PRO A 438 21.56 8.47 2.43
C PRO A 438 23.06 8.17 2.32
N GLU A 439 23.84 8.61 3.31
CA GLU A 439 25.30 8.50 3.31
C GLU A 439 25.81 7.04 3.25
N ASN A 440 25.11 6.13 3.93
CA ASN A 440 25.52 4.73 4.05
C ASN A 440 24.78 3.77 3.12
N ALA A 441 24.05 4.28 2.12
CA ALA A 441 23.50 3.44 1.06
C ALA A 441 24.60 2.63 0.37
N LEU A 442 24.25 1.45 -0.19
CA LEU A 442 25.25 0.58 -0.80
C LEU A 442 26.06 1.31 -1.88
N PRO A 443 27.42 1.27 -1.83
CA PRO A 443 28.27 1.94 -2.83
C PRO A 443 27.98 1.50 -4.27
N LEU A 444 27.51 0.27 -4.48
CA LEU A 444 27.18 -0.26 -5.82
C LEU A 444 26.03 0.51 -6.50
N TYR A 445 25.22 1.26 -5.74
CA TYR A 445 24.14 2.06 -6.31
C TYR A 445 24.64 3.40 -6.89
N GLU A 446 25.86 3.82 -6.58
CA GLU A 446 26.51 5.01 -7.17
C GLU A 446 25.67 6.30 -7.07
N GLY A 447 24.96 6.48 -5.95
CA GLY A 447 24.06 7.62 -5.72
C GLY A 447 22.67 7.47 -6.34
N ARG A 448 22.36 6.34 -6.98
CA ARG A 448 21.02 6.06 -7.52
C ARG A 448 20.05 5.68 -6.42
N TRP A 449 18.86 6.27 -6.46
CA TRP A 449 17.77 6.01 -5.54
C TRP A 449 17.11 4.66 -5.80
N ILE A 450 16.44 4.13 -4.76
CA ILE A 450 15.65 2.90 -4.89
C ILE A 450 14.41 3.18 -5.74
N MET A 451 14.26 2.45 -6.84
CA MET A 451 13.18 2.61 -7.82
C MET A 451 12.16 1.49 -7.77
N ARG A 452 12.55 0.29 -7.34
CA ARG A 452 11.68 -0.88 -7.25
C ARG A 452 12.14 -1.83 -6.15
N MET A 453 11.27 -2.77 -5.80
CA MET A 453 11.62 -3.87 -4.90
C MET A 453 12.06 -5.10 -5.70
N PRO A 454 12.90 -5.97 -5.13
CA PRO A 454 13.17 -7.27 -5.71
C PRO A 454 11.91 -8.15 -5.63
N TYR A 455 11.75 -9.05 -6.59
CA TYR A 455 10.74 -10.10 -6.48
C TYR A 455 11.08 -11.05 -5.34
N ASP A 456 10.06 -11.76 -4.83
CA ASP A 456 10.24 -12.68 -3.71
C ASP A 456 11.19 -13.84 -4.11
N PRO A 457 12.36 -13.96 -3.48
CA PRO A 457 13.31 -15.01 -3.81
C PRO A 457 12.86 -16.41 -3.37
N GLN A 458 11.89 -16.52 -2.47
CA GLN A 458 11.34 -17.80 -2.01
C GLN A 458 10.27 -18.36 -2.94
N THR A 459 9.66 -17.53 -3.76
CA THR A 459 8.64 -17.93 -4.73
C THR A 459 9.10 -17.66 -6.16
N GLU A 460 9.26 -16.41 -6.55
CA GLU A 460 9.49 -16.03 -7.95
C GLU A 460 10.84 -16.52 -8.50
N TYR A 461 11.90 -16.45 -7.71
CA TYR A 461 13.21 -16.93 -8.14
C TYR A 461 13.27 -18.45 -8.27
N ILE A 462 12.36 -19.18 -7.61
CA ILE A 462 12.26 -20.64 -7.64
C ILE A 462 11.29 -21.09 -8.73
N TYR A 463 10.10 -20.49 -8.78
CA TYR A 463 9.00 -20.96 -9.65
C TYR A 463 8.97 -20.28 -11.02
N ASN A 464 9.51 -19.04 -11.15
CA ASN A 464 9.59 -18.30 -12.41
C ASN A 464 11.04 -17.92 -12.82
N PRO A 465 12.03 -18.82 -12.71
CA PRO A 465 13.44 -18.47 -12.89
C PRO A 465 13.75 -17.87 -14.26
N ASN A 466 13.04 -18.32 -15.33
CA ASN A 466 13.25 -17.82 -16.68
C ASN A 466 12.81 -16.37 -16.85
N GLU A 467 11.70 -15.99 -16.24
CA GLU A 467 11.22 -14.58 -16.27
C GLU A 467 12.10 -13.68 -15.42
N ILE A 468 12.52 -14.13 -14.24
CA ILE A 468 13.48 -13.44 -13.39
C ILE A 468 14.81 -13.17 -14.13
N GLU A 469 15.29 -14.16 -14.89
CA GLU A 469 16.50 -14.01 -15.73
C GLU A 469 16.25 -13.07 -16.91
N ARG A 470 15.13 -13.22 -17.62
CA ARG A 470 14.73 -12.37 -18.75
C ARG A 470 14.70 -10.89 -18.36
N LEU A 471 14.19 -10.58 -17.19
CA LEU A 471 14.09 -9.22 -16.66
C LEU A 471 15.43 -8.70 -16.11
N GLY A 472 16.42 -9.55 -15.88
CA GLY A 472 17.65 -9.18 -15.18
C GLY A 472 17.45 -8.95 -13.69
N ALA A 473 16.38 -9.48 -13.10
CA ALA A 473 15.98 -9.20 -11.72
C ALA A 473 16.92 -9.83 -10.65
N ARG A 474 17.92 -10.62 -11.08
CA ARG A 474 19.01 -11.12 -10.24
C ARG A 474 20.21 -10.17 -10.15
N ASN A 475 20.23 -9.12 -10.98
CA ASN A 475 21.33 -8.18 -10.97
C ASN A 475 21.37 -7.42 -9.65
N ASP A 476 22.55 -7.17 -9.16
CA ASP A 476 22.78 -6.48 -7.88
C ASP A 476 22.21 -5.05 -7.84
N ASP A 477 22.08 -4.41 -9.00
CA ASP A 477 21.53 -3.06 -9.15
C ASP A 477 20.05 -3.04 -9.58
N TRP A 478 19.37 -4.19 -9.56
CA TRP A 478 17.95 -4.28 -9.94
C TRP A 478 17.06 -3.25 -9.23
N VAL A 479 17.26 -3.07 -7.94
CA VAL A 479 16.40 -2.19 -7.12
C VAL A 479 16.53 -0.70 -7.44
N VAL A 480 17.60 -0.29 -8.13
CA VAL A 480 17.79 1.09 -8.60
C VAL A 480 17.48 1.26 -10.08
N THR A 481 17.00 0.19 -10.75
CA THR A 481 16.58 0.23 -12.16
C THR A 481 15.15 0.77 -12.24
N PRO A 482 14.89 1.84 -12.97
CA PRO A 482 13.53 2.36 -13.14
C PRO A 482 12.65 1.39 -13.93
N PHE A 483 11.34 1.60 -13.89
CA PHE A 483 10.37 0.89 -14.71
C PHE A 483 9.48 1.89 -15.46
N TRP A 484 8.55 1.38 -16.26
CA TRP A 484 7.84 2.10 -17.31
C TRP A 484 7.41 3.55 -16.95
N TRP A 485 6.63 3.78 -15.90
CA TRP A 485 6.16 5.13 -15.62
C TRP A 485 7.24 6.04 -15.02
N ILE A 486 8.29 5.49 -14.38
CA ILE A 486 9.43 6.26 -13.90
C ILE A 486 10.30 6.70 -15.10
N GLU A 487 10.59 5.77 -16.04
CA GLU A 487 11.39 6.04 -17.24
C GLU A 487 10.76 7.11 -18.12
N ASN A 488 9.42 7.15 -18.19
CA ASN A 488 8.69 8.10 -19.00
C ASN A 488 8.33 9.39 -18.25
N SER A 489 8.59 9.47 -16.94
CA SER A 489 8.27 10.67 -16.15
C SER A 489 9.03 11.89 -16.63
N THR A 490 8.31 12.97 -16.87
CA THR A 490 8.90 14.29 -17.21
C THR A 490 9.19 15.15 -15.98
N LEU A 491 8.70 14.74 -14.80
CA LEU A 491 8.84 15.49 -13.55
C LEU A 491 10.23 15.31 -12.90
N SER A 492 10.91 14.20 -13.20
CA SER A 492 12.24 13.90 -12.67
C SER A 492 13.36 14.78 -13.22
N ASN A 493 13.09 15.54 -14.29
CA ASN A 493 14.04 16.40 -14.99
C ASN A 493 13.79 17.90 -14.76
N GLN A 494 12.88 18.25 -13.85
CA GLN A 494 12.52 19.65 -13.55
C GLN A 494 13.34 20.21 -12.40
#